data_9e0b378844e96cbf812dbe21b850d68b
#
_entry.id   9e0b378844e96cbf812dbe21b850d68b
#
_cell.length_a   1.000
_cell.length_b   1.000
_cell.length_c   1.000
_cell.angle_alpha   90.00
_cell.angle_beta   90.00
_cell.angle_gamma   90.00
#
_symmetry.space_group_name_H-M   'P 1'
#
loop_
_entity.id
_entity.type
_entity.pdbx_description
1 polymer ?
#
loop_
_entity_poly.entity_id
_entity_poly.type
_entity_poly.pdbx_seq_one_letter_code
_entity_poly.pdbx_strand_id
1 'polypeptide(L)'
;MTFLVPHSPTNDIYKNKTGLLQNFQFVLKDMCKVEGLKTSCGNPDFYNQNTPAKDNAIFLDNILNQGAILKGITICDEFFYSVIGENSHYGTPENLNALKCVPGGSSSGSAAALTTNLYDFSIGSDTGGSVRVPASFCGLYGIRPTHGRIVSTGVYPMAPSFDTVGWFSKNINIFQKVGDVLLNINDTTKDNFKSYVVAEDLVELADQNVQKLFYQYLEKYLPKLERIEVSKKCKYEIADNFRIIQGGEIKEYVIPWIEQNNPEISSEINNRIKMASDITNDEIKIAKKFRDNLILETNNSLTKGNVAVFPTTPFSAPLCGQNDDNLGLSRKKLMAMTSIAGMTSRPQISIPKLKDKAGPVGVSLLGWKNSDEILLNKLTNI
;
A
#
# COMPACT_ATOMS: atom_id res chain seq x y z
N MET A 1 14.50 7.19 -17.14
CA MET A 1 13.85 6.59 -15.94
C MET A 1 12.38 6.90 -16.02
N THR A 2 11.56 5.91 -16.28
CA THR A 2 10.12 6.11 -16.52
C THR A 2 9.34 5.64 -15.31
N PHE A 3 9.20 6.48 -14.28
CA PHE A 3 8.26 6.26 -13.19
C PHE A 3 7.07 7.23 -13.24
N LEU A 4 7.10 8.23 -14.12
CA LEU A 4 5.98 9.14 -14.38
C LEU A 4 5.17 8.64 -15.59
N VAL A 5 3.84 8.87 -15.54
CA VAL A 5 2.98 8.63 -16.70
C VAL A 5 3.28 9.60 -17.84
N PRO A 6 3.04 9.25 -19.12
CA PRO A 6 3.32 10.13 -20.25
C PRO A 6 2.60 11.49 -20.19
N HIS A 7 1.44 11.51 -19.55
CA HIS A 7 0.59 12.69 -19.35
C HIS A 7 0.83 13.43 -18.01
N SER A 8 1.92 13.11 -17.33
CA SER A 8 2.30 13.82 -16.10
C SER A 8 2.51 15.31 -16.41
N PRO A 9 2.04 16.24 -15.54
CA PRO A 9 2.22 17.67 -15.73
C PRO A 9 3.70 18.02 -15.76
N THR A 10 4.06 18.98 -16.62
CA THR A 10 5.42 19.53 -16.72
C THR A 10 5.67 20.67 -15.74
N ASN A 11 4.61 21.31 -15.29
CA ASN A 11 4.68 22.42 -14.34
C ASN A 11 4.41 21.93 -12.93
N ASP A 12 5.05 22.58 -11.96
CA ASP A 12 4.84 22.36 -10.55
C ASP A 12 3.42 22.77 -10.13
N ILE A 13 2.77 21.93 -9.33
CA ILE A 13 1.45 22.22 -8.75
C ILE A 13 1.60 22.46 -7.25
N TYR A 14 1.18 23.61 -6.78
CA TYR A 14 1.18 24.02 -5.38
C TYR A 14 0.03 24.99 -5.09
N LYS A 15 -0.43 25.07 -3.84
CA LYS A 15 -1.45 26.04 -3.39
C LYS A 15 -0.84 27.10 -2.48
N ASN A 16 -0.14 26.70 -1.44
CA ASN A 16 0.52 27.59 -0.49
C ASN A 16 2.03 27.44 -0.57
N LYS A 17 2.75 28.48 -0.09
CA LYS A 17 4.22 28.48 0.01
C LYS A 17 4.71 28.23 1.43
N THR A 18 3.81 28.12 2.41
CA THR A 18 4.12 27.96 3.85
C THR A 18 3.31 26.80 4.44
N GLY A 19 3.80 26.21 5.52
CA GLY A 19 3.16 25.12 6.24
C GLY A 19 4.16 24.03 6.65
N LEU A 20 3.65 22.95 7.24
CA LEU A 20 4.48 21.83 7.76
C LEU A 20 5.28 21.12 6.67
N LEU A 21 4.80 21.15 5.42
CA LEU A 21 5.43 20.51 4.27
C LEU A 21 6.07 21.52 3.31
N GLN A 22 6.37 22.72 3.80
CA GLN A 22 6.95 23.80 2.99
C GLN A 22 8.17 23.34 2.20
N ASN A 23 8.15 23.56 0.86
CA ASN A 23 9.18 23.22 -0.10
C ASN A 23 9.44 21.72 -0.30
N PHE A 24 8.73 20.81 0.37
CA PHE A 24 8.88 19.38 0.08
C PHE A 24 8.27 19.07 -1.28
N GLN A 25 9.05 18.34 -2.10
CA GLN A 25 8.67 17.92 -3.43
C GLN A 25 8.16 16.48 -3.40
N PHE A 26 7.00 16.24 -4.01
CA PHE A 26 6.40 14.92 -4.03
C PHE A 26 5.85 14.53 -5.39
N VAL A 27 5.61 13.23 -5.54
CA VAL A 27 4.89 12.64 -6.67
C VAL A 27 3.68 11.87 -6.18
N LEU A 28 2.68 11.75 -7.05
CA LEU A 28 1.37 11.22 -6.74
C LEU A 28 1.03 10.08 -7.68
N LYS A 29 0.59 8.95 -7.15
CA LYS A 29 0.02 7.85 -7.93
C LYS A 29 -1.15 8.33 -8.78
N ASP A 30 -1.25 7.85 -10.01
CA ASP A 30 -2.34 8.17 -10.94
C ASP A 30 -3.66 7.49 -10.53
N MET A 31 -4.26 7.97 -9.44
CA MET A 31 -5.37 7.32 -8.73
C MET A 31 -6.48 8.26 -8.29
N CYS A 32 -6.34 9.55 -8.49
CA CYS A 32 -7.28 10.50 -7.92
C CYS A 32 -7.41 11.77 -8.75
N LYS A 33 -8.42 12.55 -8.44
CA LYS A 33 -8.65 13.87 -9.05
C LYS A 33 -7.55 14.84 -8.66
N VAL A 34 -6.95 15.45 -9.69
CA VAL A 34 -6.08 16.62 -9.60
C VAL A 34 -6.70 17.68 -10.50
N GLU A 35 -6.98 18.86 -9.96
CA GLU A 35 -7.66 19.95 -10.68
C GLU A 35 -6.96 20.25 -12.02
N GLY A 36 -7.74 20.27 -13.10
CA GLY A 36 -7.27 20.50 -14.46
C GLY A 36 -6.61 19.29 -15.15
N LEU A 37 -6.37 18.17 -14.44
CA LEU A 37 -5.76 16.98 -15.02
C LEU A 37 -6.77 15.83 -15.20
N LYS A 38 -6.45 14.94 -16.14
CA LYS A 38 -7.12 13.64 -16.31
C LYS A 38 -6.34 12.57 -15.56
N THR A 39 -7.04 11.54 -15.11
CA THR A 39 -6.46 10.35 -14.45
C THR A 39 -6.58 9.15 -15.39
N SER A 40 -5.55 8.29 -15.43
CA SER A 40 -5.59 7.05 -16.25
C SER A 40 -5.93 5.79 -15.46
N CYS A 41 -5.76 5.79 -14.15
CA CYS A 41 -5.83 4.57 -13.34
C CYS A 41 -4.95 3.42 -13.90
N GLY A 42 -3.82 3.77 -14.56
CA GLY A 42 -2.91 2.83 -15.18
C GLY A 42 -3.33 2.30 -16.55
N ASN A 43 -4.42 2.83 -17.14
CA ASN A 43 -4.94 2.39 -18.45
C ASN A 43 -5.14 3.59 -19.40
N PRO A 44 -4.58 3.57 -20.63
CA PRO A 44 -4.67 4.69 -21.58
C PRO A 44 -6.09 4.94 -22.08
N ASP A 45 -6.95 3.93 -22.21
CA ASP A 45 -8.32 4.11 -22.66
C ASP A 45 -9.15 4.81 -21.58
N PHE A 46 -8.89 4.50 -20.31
CA PHE A 46 -9.49 5.24 -19.19
C PHE A 46 -9.08 6.72 -19.24
N TYR A 47 -7.80 7.02 -19.48
CA TYR A 47 -7.34 8.39 -19.66
C TYR A 47 -8.03 9.11 -20.82
N ASN A 48 -8.13 8.46 -21.98
CA ASN A 48 -8.71 9.06 -23.20
C ASN A 48 -10.18 9.43 -23.00
N GLN A 49 -10.93 8.62 -22.28
CA GLN A 49 -12.36 8.82 -22.02
C GLN A 49 -12.64 9.70 -20.80
N ASN A 50 -11.65 9.88 -19.94
CA ASN A 50 -11.81 10.73 -18.75
C ASN A 50 -11.79 12.22 -19.13
N THR A 51 -12.34 13.06 -18.26
CA THR A 51 -12.32 14.53 -18.40
C THR A 51 -11.43 15.14 -17.31
N PRO A 52 -10.84 16.32 -17.56
CA PRO A 52 -10.10 17.02 -16.53
C PRO A 52 -10.95 17.24 -15.27
N ALA A 53 -10.37 16.95 -14.12
CA ALA A 53 -11.06 17.12 -12.85
C ALA A 53 -11.31 18.62 -12.56
N LYS A 54 -12.47 18.93 -11.98
CA LYS A 54 -12.83 20.29 -11.57
C LYS A 54 -12.18 20.68 -10.24
N ASP A 55 -11.94 19.71 -9.39
CA ASP A 55 -11.44 19.89 -8.03
C ASP A 55 -10.38 18.82 -7.73
N ASN A 56 -9.51 19.07 -6.76
CA ASN A 56 -8.59 18.10 -6.22
C ASN A 56 -9.32 17.07 -5.32
N ALA A 57 -8.72 15.91 -5.14
CA ALA A 57 -9.06 15.04 -4.02
C ALA A 57 -8.75 15.76 -2.69
N ILE A 58 -9.60 15.56 -1.66
CA ILE A 58 -9.51 16.29 -0.39
C ILE A 58 -8.15 16.13 0.28
N PHE A 59 -7.60 14.92 0.31
CA PHE A 59 -6.29 14.68 0.92
C PHE A 59 -5.16 15.44 0.19
N LEU A 60 -5.28 15.62 -1.12
CA LEU A 60 -4.31 16.35 -1.94
C LEU A 60 -4.33 17.83 -1.59
N ASP A 61 -5.52 18.42 -1.43
CA ASP A 61 -5.66 19.79 -0.98
C ASP A 61 -5.02 20.02 0.40
N ASN A 62 -5.18 19.08 1.32
CA ASN A 62 -4.53 19.16 2.63
C ASN A 62 -3.00 19.21 2.50
N ILE A 63 -2.40 18.42 1.63
CA ILE A 63 -0.95 18.40 1.38
C ILE A 63 -0.49 19.73 0.72
N LEU A 64 -1.17 20.16 -0.34
CA LEU A 64 -0.81 21.37 -1.08
C LEU A 64 -0.98 22.65 -0.23
N ASN A 65 -2.00 22.68 0.63
CA ASN A 65 -2.22 23.79 1.57
C ASN A 65 -1.14 23.87 2.66
N GLN A 66 -0.40 22.81 2.90
CA GLN A 66 0.75 22.77 3.83
C GLN A 66 2.10 23.06 3.14
N GLY A 67 2.09 23.58 1.92
CA GLY A 67 3.27 24.09 1.23
C GLY A 67 4.07 23.05 0.45
N ALA A 68 3.58 21.82 0.29
CA ALA A 68 4.21 20.83 -0.57
C ALA A 68 4.01 21.13 -2.05
N ILE A 69 4.93 20.66 -2.88
CA ILE A 69 4.98 20.88 -4.34
C ILE A 69 4.82 19.53 -5.04
N LEU A 70 3.70 19.36 -5.76
CA LEU A 70 3.49 18.19 -6.61
C LEU A 70 4.28 18.35 -7.90
N LYS A 71 5.21 17.41 -8.13
CA LYS A 71 6.17 17.40 -9.26
C LYS A 71 5.76 16.49 -10.41
N GLY A 72 4.79 15.60 -10.20
CA GLY A 72 4.35 14.71 -11.25
C GLY A 72 3.43 13.60 -10.78
N ILE A 73 2.83 12.94 -11.78
CA ILE A 73 1.92 11.81 -11.62
C ILE A 73 2.65 10.53 -11.99
N THR A 74 2.55 9.51 -11.13
CA THR A 74 3.35 8.27 -11.28
C THR A 74 2.55 7.11 -11.86
N ILE A 75 3.25 6.26 -12.59
CA ILE A 75 2.73 4.98 -13.09
C ILE A 75 2.20 4.15 -11.92
N CYS A 76 1.10 3.46 -12.15
CA CYS A 76 0.54 2.46 -11.25
C CYS A 76 0.15 1.21 -12.04
N ASP A 77 -0.04 0.10 -11.35
CA ASP A 77 -0.58 -1.11 -11.97
C ASP A 77 -2.01 -0.83 -12.47
N GLU A 78 -2.37 -1.43 -13.58
CA GLU A 78 -3.64 -1.22 -14.27
C GLU A 78 -4.84 -1.45 -13.34
N PHE A 79 -5.74 -0.45 -13.23
CA PHE A 79 -6.87 -0.40 -12.29
C PHE A 79 -6.50 -0.75 -10.85
N PHE A 80 -5.24 -0.56 -10.47
CA PHE A 80 -4.70 -0.88 -9.13
C PHE A 80 -4.78 -2.37 -8.76
N TYR A 81 -5.14 -3.25 -9.71
CA TYR A 81 -5.48 -4.65 -9.47
C TYR A 81 -4.29 -5.60 -9.57
N SER A 82 -3.13 -5.14 -9.13
CA SER A 82 -1.91 -5.93 -8.96
C SER A 82 -1.12 -5.46 -7.73
N VAL A 83 -0.10 -6.23 -7.33
CA VAL A 83 0.85 -5.90 -6.26
C VAL A 83 2.30 -6.05 -6.71
N ILE A 84 2.53 -6.33 -7.99
CA ILE A 84 3.85 -6.64 -8.52
C ILE A 84 4.55 -5.38 -9.05
N GLY A 85 3.81 -4.44 -9.66
CA GLY A 85 4.38 -3.19 -10.14
C GLY A 85 4.75 -3.19 -11.62
N GLU A 86 4.17 -4.08 -12.40
CA GLU A 86 4.30 -4.13 -13.86
C GLU A 86 3.02 -3.60 -14.51
N ASN A 87 3.17 -2.68 -15.46
CA ASN A 87 2.07 -2.14 -16.24
C ASN A 87 2.37 -2.38 -17.74
N SER A 88 1.49 -3.09 -18.43
CA SER A 88 1.67 -3.44 -19.85
C SER A 88 1.60 -2.24 -20.80
N HIS A 89 0.93 -1.15 -20.41
CA HIS A 89 0.76 0.05 -21.22
C HIS A 89 1.88 1.08 -20.99
N TYR A 90 2.27 1.30 -19.73
CA TYR A 90 3.22 2.35 -19.35
C TYR A 90 4.60 1.83 -18.94
N GLY A 91 4.76 0.50 -18.92
CA GLY A 91 6.01 -0.16 -18.55
C GLY A 91 6.19 -0.34 -17.04
N THR A 92 7.33 -0.91 -16.67
CA THR A 92 7.70 -1.20 -15.28
C THR A 92 8.66 -0.13 -14.77
N PRO A 93 8.30 0.63 -13.71
CA PRO A 93 9.20 1.59 -13.09
C PRO A 93 10.44 0.89 -12.51
N GLU A 94 11.62 1.46 -12.73
CA GLU A 94 12.88 0.87 -12.30
C GLU A 94 13.10 1.02 -10.80
N ASN A 95 13.37 -0.08 -10.10
CA ASN A 95 13.75 -0.10 -8.69
C ASN A 95 15.29 0.01 -8.57
N LEU A 96 15.81 1.20 -8.28
CA LEU A 96 17.26 1.41 -8.16
C LEU A 96 17.90 0.73 -6.92
N ASN A 97 17.09 0.32 -5.93
CA ASN A 97 17.55 -0.40 -4.75
C ASN A 97 17.59 -1.92 -4.94
N ALA A 98 16.98 -2.44 -6.04
CA ALA A 98 17.01 -3.83 -6.48
C ALA A 98 16.93 -3.87 -8.01
N LEU A 99 18.04 -3.66 -8.70
CA LEU A 99 18.10 -3.56 -10.17
C LEU A 99 17.55 -4.82 -10.84
N LYS A 100 16.82 -4.64 -11.96
CA LYS A 100 16.12 -5.70 -12.70
C LYS A 100 14.99 -6.39 -11.95
N CYS A 101 14.70 -5.98 -10.72
CA CYS A 101 13.58 -6.47 -9.95
C CYS A 101 12.40 -5.50 -10.02
N VAL A 102 11.20 -6.02 -9.82
CA VAL A 102 9.99 -5.21 -9.78
C VAL A 102 10.01 -4.23 -8.59
N PRO A 103 9.40 -3.04 -8.73
CA PRO A 103 9.28 -2.10 -7.61
C PRO A 103 8.22 -2.52 -6.57
N GLY A 104 7.39 -3.51 -6.91
CA GLY A 104 6.14 -3.77 -6.21
C GLY A 104 5.04 -2.79 -6.61
N GLY A 105 3.78 -3.16 -6.37
CA GLY A 105 2.62 -2.41 -6.80
C GLY A 105 1.45 -2.50 -5.80
N SER A 106 0.39 -1.82 -6.14
CA SER A 106 0.09 -1.07 -7.37
C SER A 106 0.63 0.38 -7.38
N SER A 107 1.24 0.89 -6.29
CA SER A 107 1.87 2.23 -6.27
C SER A 107 3.33 2.17 -6.74
N SER A 108 3.56 1.51 -7.87
CA SER A 108 4.88 1.15 -8.42
C SER A 108 5.76 2.36 -8.71
N GLY A 109 5.25 3.32 -9.48
CA GLY A 109 5.98 4.54 -9.81
C GLY A 109 6.22 5.44 -8.61
N SER A 110 5.28 5.48 -7.64
CA SER A 110 5.43 6.27 -6.41
C SER A 110 6.60 5.78 -5.56
N ALA A 111 6.76 4.46 -5.41
CA ALA A 111 7.89 3.89 -4.68
C ALA A 111 9.20 4.00 -5.47
N ALA A 112 9.18 3.67 -6.77
CA ALA A 112 10.37 3.73 -7.62
C ALA A 112 10.95 5.15 -7.70
N ALA A 113 10.11 6.18 -7.81
CA ALA A 113 10.53 7.58 -7.84
C ALA A 113 11.39 7.97 -6.63
N LEU A 114 11.05 7.46 -5.45
CA LEU A 114 11.84 7.74 -4.25
C LEU A 114 13.19 7.04 -4.24
N THR A 115 13.41 6.00 -5.03
CA THR A 115 14.74 5.38 -5.13
C THR A 115 15.76 6.31 -5.80
N THR A 116 15.31 7.36 -6.50
CA THR A 116 16.15 8.32 -7.24
C THR A 116 16.70 9.49 -6.41
N ASN A 117 16.24 9.75 -5.21
CA ASN A 117 16.52 10.93 -4.39
C ASN A 117 16.05 12.29 -4.99
N LEU A 118 15.16 12.28 -5.98
CA LEU A 118 14.61 13.50 -6.59
C LEU A 118 13.42 14.09 -5.80
N TYR A 119 12.80 13.29 -4.95
CA TYR A 119 11.59 13.66 -4.23
C TYR A 119 11.69 13.30 -2.75
N ASP A 120 11.02 14.06 -1.91
CA ASP A 120 11.03 13.93 -0.45
C ASP A 120 10.07 12.85 0.03
N PHE A 121 8.89 12.76 -0.60
CA PHE A 121 7.88 11.75 -0.33
C PHE A 121 7.04 11.45 -1.57
N SER A 122 6.23 10.43 -1.50
CA SER A 122 5.24 10.12 -2.54
C SER A 122 3.95 9.59 -1.93
N ILE A 123 2.85 9.77 -2.67
CA ILE A 123 1.52 9.31 -2.26
C ILE A 123 1.09 8.14 -3.14
N GLY A 124 0.49 7.13 -2.50
CA GLY A 124 -0.12 5.98 -3.15
C GLY A 124 -1.44 5.59 -2.51
N SER A 125 -1.96 4.42 -2.90
CA SER A 125 -3.12 3.78 -2.26
C SER A 125 -2.79 2.36 -1.87
N ASP A 126 -3.37 1.88 -0.78
CA ASP A 126 -3.22 0.51 -0.29
C ASP A 126 -4.59 -0.14 -0.07
N THR A 127 -4.90 -1.13 -0.88
CA THR A 127 -6.08 -1.99 -0.74
C THR A 127 -5.66 -3.33 -0.13
N GLY A 128 -4.74 -4.04 -0.77
CA GLY A 128 -4.23 -5.34 -0.34
C GLY A 128 -2.74 -5.39 -0.02
N GLY A 129 -2.05 -4.23 0.00
CA GLY A 129 -0.60 -4.15 0.20
C GLY A 129 0.07 -3.13 -0.73
N SER A 130 -0.71 -2.37 -1.50
CA SER A 130 -0.21 -1.55 -2.62
C SER A 130 0.61 -0.31 -2.22
N VAL A 131 0.84 -0.08 -0.93
CA VAL A 131 1.88 0.81 -0.39
C VAL A 131 2.95 -0.02 0.33
N ARG A 132 2.56 -0.97 1.16
CA ARG A 132 3.47 -1.74 2.01
C ARG A 132 4.41 -2.65 1.20
N VAL A 133 3.91 -3.32 0.14
CA VAL A 133 4.71 -4.16 -0.74
C VAL A 133 5.78 -3.35 -1.46
N PRO A 134 5.43 -2.27 -2.22
CA PRO A 134 6.45 -1.45 -2.86
C PRO A 134 7.38 -0.74 -1.86
N ALA A 135 6.91 -0.37 -0.66
CA ALA A 135 7.79 0.14 0.38
C ALA A 135 8.85 -0.90 0.80
N SER A 136 8.44 -2.16 0.98
CA SER A 136 9.35 -3.26 1.30
C SER A 136 10.38 -3.49 0.19
N PHE A 137 9.93 -3.61 -1.05
CA PHE A 137 10.79 -3.92 -2.20
C PHE A 137 11.73 -2.79 -2.60
N CYS A 138 11.34 -1.54 -2.36
CA CYS A 138 12.15 -0.36 -2.63
C CYS A 138 12.95 0.14 -1.42
N GLY A 139 12.83 -0.48 -0.26
CA GLY A 139 13.54 -0.08 0.96
C GLY A 139 13.12 1.30 1.47
N LEU A 140 11.83 1.51 1.64
CA LEU A 140 11.19 2.77 2.05
C LEU A 140 10.36 2.59 3.31
N TYR A 141 10.12 3.68 4.04
CA TYR A 141 8.97 3.78 4.93
C TYR A 141 7.71 3.86 4.08
N GLY A 142 6.68 3.07 4.43
CA GLY A 142 5.39 3.12 3.77
C GLY A 142 4.28 2.74 4.73
N ILE A 143 3.15 3.42 4.68
CA ILE A 143 2.02 3.19 5.59
C ILE A 143 0.74 2.91 4.84
N ARG A 144 0.00 1.91 5.33
CA ARG A 144 -1.42 1.76 5.21
C ARG A 144 -2.06 2.28 6.51
N PRO A 145 -2.75 3.43 6.51
CA PRO A 145 -3.45 3.91 7.71
C PRO A 145 -4.64 3.02 8.08
N THR A 146 -5.18 3.25 9.26
CA THR A 146 -6.50 2.74 9.65
C THR A 146 -7.53 3.06 8.56
N HIS A 147 -8.30 2.07 8.14
CA HIS A 147 -9.32 2.28 7.10
C HIS A 147 -10.31 3.38 7.50
N GLY A 148 -10.55 4.32 6.57
CA GLY A 148 -11.42 5.48 6.78
C GLY A 148 -10.79 6.65 7.56
N ARG A 149 -9.51 6.55 7.96
CA ARG A 149 -8.82 7.62 8.70
C ARG A 149 -8.48 8.83 7.82
N ILE A 150 -8.18 8.60 6.56
CA ILE A 150 -7.99 9.64 5.55
C ILE A 150 -9.20 9.65 4.63
N VAL A 151 -9.76 10.85 4.38
CA VAL A 151 -10.91 11.01 3.50
C VAL A 151 -10.53 10.67 2.07
N SER A 152 -11.23 9.72 1.45
CA SER A 152 -10.98 9.24 0.09
C SER A 152 -11.79 9.94 -1.00
N THR A 153 -12.52 11.01 -0.69
CA THR A 153 -13.27 11.79 -1.68
C THR A 153 -12.33 12.30 -2.78
N GLY A 154 -12.64 11.96 -4.02
CA GLY A 154 -11.81 12.28 -5.18
C GLY A 154 -10.79 11.20 -5.56
N VAL A 155 -10.67 10.12 -4.79
CA VAL A 155 -9.90 8.92 -5.16
C VAL A 155 -10.78 7.98 -5.99
N TYR A 156 -10.26 7.42 -7.07
CA TYR A 156 -10.98 6.42 -7.87
C TYR A 156 -11.06 5.10 -7.08
N PRO A 157 -12.26 4.56 -6.86
CA PRO A 157 -12.45 3.38 -6.04
C PRO A 157 -12.04 2.11 -6.81
N MET A 158 -11.41 1.16 -6.10
CA MET A 158 -11.25 -0.22 -6.55
C MET A 158 -12.05 -1.16 -5.65
N ALA A 159 -11.81 -1.08 -4.34
CA ALA A 159 -12.53 -1.83 -3.32
C ALA A 159 -12.70 -0.96 -2.06
N PRO A 160 -13.74 -0.12 -1.99
CA PRO A 160 -13.91 0.92 -0.97
C PRO A 160 -13.83 0.43 0.48
N SER A 161 -14.21 -0.81 0.77
CA SER A 161 -14.11 -1.36 2.13
C SER A 161 -12.67 -1.66 2.57
N PHE A 162 -11.70 -1.53 1.66
CA PHE A 162 -10.29 -1.74 1.90
C PHE A 162 -9.40 -0.55 1.51
N ASP A 163 -9.82 0.24 0.50
CA ASP A 163 -9.00 1.31 -0.06
C ASP A 163 -8.59 2.34 0.99
N THR A 164 -7.31 2.65 1.03
CA THR A 164 -6.76 3.74 1.85
C THR A 164 -5.75 4.56 1.05
N VAL A 165 -5.71 5.86 1.28
CA VAL A 165 -4.57 6.68 0.87
C VAL A 165 -3.42 6.37 1.83
N GLY A 166 -2.23 6.12 1.28
CA GLY A 166 -1.01 5.92 2.04
C GLY A 166 0.14 6.71 1.42
N TRP A 167 1.29 6.73 2.10
CA TRP A 167 2.45 7.48 1.65
C TRP A 167 3.76 6.75 1.91
N PHE A 168 4.78 7.25 1.25
CA PHE A 168 6.16 6.74 1.34
C PHE A 168 7.13 7.88 1.61
N SER A 169 8.24 7.59 2.27
CA SER A 169 9.45 8.42 2.30
C SER A 169 10.68 7.58 2.61
N LYS A 170 11.87 8.09 2.25
CA LYS A 170 13.15 7.58 2.75
C LYS A 170 13.50 8.14 4.12
N ASN A 171 13.01 9.33 4.42
CA ASN A 171 13.32 10.08 5.62
C ASN A 171 12.18 9.95 6.64
N ILE A 172 12.51 9.44 7.82
CA ILE A 172 11.54 9.21 8.89
C ILE A 172 10.85 10.52 9.35
N ASN A 173 11.59 11.63 9.42
CA ASN A 173 11.02 12.91 9.87
C ASN A 173 10.04 13.47 8.84
N ILE A 174 10.34 13.32 7.53
CA ILE A 174 9.42 13.69 6.45
C ILE A 174 8.20 12.78 6.47
N PHE A 175 8.41 11.46 6.66
CA PHE A 175 7.34 10.48 6.74
C PHE A 175 6.35 10.80 7.87
N GLN A 176 6.84 11.19 9.05
CA GLN A 176 6.03 11.62 10.19
C GLN A 176 5.28 12.93 9.88
N LYS A 177 5.95 13.97 9.35
CA LYS A 177 5.31 15.25 9.00
C LYS A 177 4.18 15.10 7.97
N VAL A 178 4.34 14.21 6.97
CA VAL A 178 3.26 13.88 6.03
C VAL A 178 2.10 13.23 6.77
N GLY A 179 2.39 12.36 7.73
CA GLY A 179 1.39 11.77 8.61
C GLY A 179 0.62 12.80 9.44
N ASP A 180 1.32 13.77 10.04
CA ASP A 180 0.70 14.86 10.80
C ASP A 180 -0.34 15.62 9.99
N VAL A 181 -0.04 15.87 8.70
CA VAL A 181 -0.96 16.55 7.78
C VAL A 181 -2.13 15.66 7.36
N LEU A 182 -1.86 14.42 6.92
CA LEU A 182 -2.88 13.55 6.37
C LEU A 182 -3.85 13.00 7.42
N LEU A 183 -3.35 12.75 8.63
CA LEU A 183 -4.15 12.25 9.74
C LEU A 183 -4.78 13.36 10.58
N ASN A 184 -4.44 14.62 10.29
CA ASN A 184 -4.87 15.79 11.06
C ASN A 184 -4.59 15.59 12.56
N ILE A 185 -3.31 15.30 12.88
CA ILE A 185 -2.89 15.01 14.24
C ILE A 185 -2.89 16.30 15.06
N ASN A 186 -3.79 16.37 16.02
CA ASN A 186 -3.73 17.35 17.10
C ASN A 186 -3.12 16.66 18.30
N ASP A 187 -2.18 17.26 18.98
CA ASP A 187 -1.27 16.76 20.04
C ASP A 187 -1.90 16.06 21.27
N THR A 188 -3.16 15.62 21.19
CA THR A 188 -3.95 15.12 22.32
C THR A 188 -4.06 13.58 22.42
N THR A 189 -3.42 12.80 21.54
CA THR A 189 -3.49 11.34 21.62
C THR A 189 -2.69 10.81 22.81
N LYS A 190 -3.38 10.26 23.81
CA LYS A 190 -2.73 9.54 24.92
C LYS A 190 -1.94 8.36 24.35
N ASP A 191 -0.65 8.33 24.65
CA ASP A 191 0.21 7.18 24.32
C ASP A 191 -0.22 5.96 25.14
N ASN A 192 -0.92 5.04 24.48
CA ASN A 192 -1.36 3.77 25.06
C ASN A 192 -0.45 2.60 24.66
N PHE A 193 0.73 2.87 24.11
CA PHE A 193 1.69 1.83 23.74
C PHE A 193 2.15 1.04 24.98
N LYS A 194 2.17 -0.28 24.87
CA LYS A 194 2.64 -1.19 25.91
C LYS A 194 3.92 -1.90 25.49
N SER A 195 3.87 -2.64 24.37
CA SER A 195 5.00 -3.42 23.90
C SER A 195 4.92 -3.74 22.42
N TYR A 196 6.07 -4.10 21.84
CA TYR A 196 6.12 -4.85 20.62
C TYR A 196 5.94 -6.35 20.91
N VAL A 197 5.29 -7.07 19.99
CA VAL A 197 5.13 -8.52 20.03
C VAL A 197 5.43 -9.12 18.66
N VAL A 198 5.99 -10.30 18.59
CA VAL A 198 6.27 -10.97 17.30
C VAL A 198 5.01 -11.70 16.83
N ALA A 199 4.54 -11.39 15.63
CA ALA A 199 3.47 -12.13 14.96
C ALA A 199 4.04 -13.41 14.31
N GLU A 200 4.23 -14.46 15.09
CA GLU A 200 4.91 -15.68 14.67
C GLU A 200 4.24 -16.33 13.47
N ASP A 201 2.93 -16.39 13.48
CA ASP A 201 2.10 -16.95 12.41
C ASP A 201 2.21 -16.18 11.07
N LEU A 202 2.65 -14.93 11.09
CA LEU A 202 2.99 -14.14 9.90
C LEU A 202 4.46 -14.28 9.52
N VAL A 203 5.36 -14.43 10.50
CA VAL A 203 6.79 -14.67 10.23
C VAL A 203 6.99 -16.00 9.51
N GLU A 204 6.24 -17.05 9.89
CA GLU A 204 6.31 -18.38 9.27
C GLU A 204 5.96 -18.41 7.78
N LEU A 205 5.22 -17.42 7.28
CA LEU A 205 4.93 -17.27 5.84
C LEU A 205 6.15 -16.79 5.02
N ALA A 206 7.11 -16.16 5.67
CA ALA A 206 8.28 -15.65 4.98
C ALA A 206 9.23 -16.80 4.58
N ASP A 207 10.00 -16.59 3.52
CA ASP A 207 11.06 -17.51 3.13
C ASP A 207 12.13 -17.61 4.23
N GLN A 208 12.74 -18.75 4.39
CA GLN A 208 13.70 -19.03 5.48
C GLN A 208 14.81 -17.97 5.62
N ASN A 209 15.28 -17.45 4.48
CA ASN A 209 16.29 -16.38 4.47
C ASN A 209 15.76 -15.10 5.12
N VAL A 210 14.52 -14.70 4.82
CA VAL A 210 13.89 -13.52 5.38
C VAL A 210 13.60 -13.72 6.87
N GLN A 211 13.13 -14.91 7.27
CA GLN A 211 12.95 -15.27 8.69
C GLN A 211 14.27 -15.13 9.46
N LYS A 212 15.37 -15.67 8.93
CA LYS A 212 16.69 -15.57 9.54
C LYS A 212 17.12 -14.10 9.73
N LEU A 213 17.00 -13.27 8.68
CA LEU A 213 17.33 -11.86 8.76
C LEU A 213 16.47 -11.10 9.77
N PHE A 214 15.18 -11.44 9.83
CA PHE A 214 14.25 -10.83 10.77
C PHE A 214 14.60 -11.18 12.23
N TYR A 215 14.89 -12.44 12.56
CA TYR A 215 15.28 -12.80 13.91
C TYR A 215 16.64 -12.22 14.31
N GLN A 216 17.60 -12.12 13.40
CA GLN A 216 18.86 -11.41 13.66
C GLN A 216 18.63 -9.92 13.96
N TYR A 217 17.71 -9.29 13.25
CA TYR A 217 17.29 -7.92 13.52
C TYR A 217 16.64 -7.78 14.91
N LEU A 218 15.72 -8.68 15.26
CA LEU A 218 15.08 -8.65 16.58
C LEU A 218 16.08 -8.85 17.72
N GLU A 219 16.99 -9.81 17.59
CA GLU A 219 18.00 -10.08 18.61
C GLU A 219 18.86 -8.85 18.90
N LYS A 220 19.18 -8.08 17.86
CA LYS A 220 20.02 -6.88 17.97
C LYS A 220 19.28 -5.65 18.51
N TYR A 221 18.02 -5.41 18.08
CA TYR A 221 17.33 -4.13 18.31
C TYR A 221 16.10 -4.25 19.22
N LEU A 222 15.47 -5.42 19.25
CA LEU A 222 14.24 -5.67 20.00
C LEU A 222 14.29 -7.05 20.71
N PRO A 223 15.28 -7.29 21.59
CA PRO A 223 15.43 -8.61 22.19
C PRO A 223 14.28 -8.95 23.15
N LYS A 224 13.98 -10.24 23.28
CA LYS A 224 13.03 -10.79 24.28
C LYS A 224 11.57 -10.35 24.07
N LEU A 225 11.13 -10.19 22.82
CA LEU A 225 9.71 -9.95 22.54
C LEU A 225 8.88 -11.20 22.77
N GLU A 226 7.68 -11.01 23.30
CA GLU A 226 6.64 -12.03 23.34
C GLU A 226 6.26 -12.45 21.90
N ARG A 227 5.99 -13.74 21.70
CA ARG A 227 5.53 -14.29 20.42
C ARG A 227 4.04 -14.60 20.53
N ILE A 228 3.28 -14.16 19.56
CA ILE A 228 1.83 -14.39 19.50
C ILE A 228 1.44 -14.93 18.12
N GLU A 229 0.29 -15.58 18.06
CA GLU A 229 -0.46 -15.78 16.83
C GLU A 229 -1.48 -14.63 16.71
N VAL A 230 -1.39 -13.85 15.64
CA VAL A 230 -2.36 -12.76 15.36
C VAL A 230 -3.74 -13.34 15.07
N SER A 231 -3.78 -14.49 14.40
CA SER A 231 -5.01 -15.26 14.16
C SER A 231 -4.72 -16.75 14.05
N LYS A 232 -5.58 -17.58 14.61
CA LYS A 232 -5.57 -19.06 14.44
C LYS A 232 -6.02 -19.50 13.05
N LYS A 233 -6.63 -18.60 12.28
CA LYS A 233 -7.08 -18.90 10.92
C LYS A 233 -5.91 -19.03 9.96
N CYS A 234 -6.05 -19.94 9.00
CA CYS A 234 -5.08 -20.08 7.92
C CYS A 234 -4.93 -18.74 7.16
N LYS A 235 -3.71 -18.26 6.99
CA LYS A 235 -3.44 -16.96 6.35
C LYS A 235 -3.84 -16.95 4.87
N TYR A 236 -3.77 -18.10 4.20
CA TYR A 236 -4.28 -18.25 2.83
C TYR A 236 -5.81 -18.15 2.76
N GLU A 237 -6.52 -18.67 3.77
CA GLU A 237 -7.98 -18.51 3.88
C GLU A 237 -8.36 -17.04 4.11
N ILE A 238 -7.59 -16.29 4.92
CA ILE A 238 -7.77 -14.85 5.10
C ILE A 238 -7.60 -14.12 3.77
N ALA A 239 -6.56 -14.45 2.99
CA ALA A 239 -6.31 -13.88 1.67
C ALA A 239 -7.41 -14.25 0.65
N ASP A 240 -7.93 -15.48 0.69
CA ASP A 240 -9.03 -15.91 -0.20
C ASP A 240 -10.33 -15.14 0.11
N ASN A 241 -10.68 -14.99 1.39
CA ASN A 241 -11.85 -14.18 1.77
C ASN A 241 -11.66 -12.68 1.48
N PHE A 242 -10.44 -12.14 1.62
CA PHE A 242 -10.10 -10.81 1.16
C PHE A 242 -10.37 -10.66 -0.35
N ARG A 243 -9.88 -11.61 -1.17
CA ARG A 243 -10.05 -11.63 -2.62
C ARG A 243 -11.54 -11.67 -3.02
N ILE A 244 -12.35 -12.45 -2.30
CA ILE A 244 -13.80 -12.54 -2.57
C ILE A 244 -14.48 -11.18 -2.30
N ILE A 245 -14.23 -10.55 -1.16
CA ILE A 245 -14.83 -9.24 -0.85
C ILE A 245 -14.34 -8.18 -1.85
N GLN A 246 -13.03 -8.13 -2.11
CA GLN A 246 -12.43 -7.22 -3.08
C GLN A 246 -13.04 -7.41 -4.48
N GLY A 247 -13.15 -8.65 -4.95
CA GLY A 247 -13.71 -8.97 -6.26
C GLY A 247 -15.19 -8.57 -6.38
N GLY A 248 -15.97 -8.74 -5.31
CA GLY A 248 -17.35 -8.25 -5.25
C GLY A 248 -17.45 -6.73 -5.41
N GLU A 249 -16.53 -5.98 -4.82
CA GLU A 249 -16.49 -4.52 -4.96
C GLU A 249 -15.93 -4.08 -6.33
N ILE A 250 -14.95 -4.77 -6.88
CA ILE A 250 -14.49 -4.55 -8.27
C ILE A 250 -15.63 -4.76 -9.27
N LYS A 251 -16.49 -5.75 -9.04
CA LYS A 251 -17.70 -5.99 -9.85
C LYS A 251 -18.67 -4.80 -9.81
N GLU A 252 -18.69 -4.06 -8.72
CA GLU A 252 -19.55 -2.88 -8.55
C GLU A 252 -18.91 -1.59 -9.11
N TYR A 253 -17.59 -1.39 -8.89
CA TYR A 253 -16.95 -0.10 -9.15
C TYR A 253 -16.08 -0.04 -10.41
N VAL A 254 -15.52 -1.16 -10.88
CA VAL A 254 -14.57 -1.19 -12.00
C VAL A 254 -15.17 -1.85 -13.23
N ILE A 255 -15.79 -3.03 -13.09
CA ILE A 255 -16.31 -3.82 -14.21
C ILE A 255 -17.33 -3.06 -15.06
N PRO A 256 -18.30 -2.28 -14.50
CA PRO A 256 -19.28 -1.58 -15.32
C PRO A 256 -18.64 -0.60 -16.33
N TRP A 257 -17.56 0.09 -15.93
CA TRP A 257 -16.84 0.95 -16.85
C TRP A 257 -16.17 0.15 -17.96
N ILE A 258 -15.55 -1.00 -17.62
CA ILE A 258 -14.88 -1.88 -18.59
C ILE A 258 -15.88 -2.42 -19.61
N GLU A 259 -17.04 -2.92 -19.17
CA GLU A 259 -18.08 -3.44 -20.05
C GLU A 259 -18.68 -2.37 -20.98
N GLN A 260 -18.85 -1.15 -20.46
CA GLN A 260 -19.37 -0.03 -21.25
C GLN A 260 -18.40 0.45 -22.31
N ASN A 261 -17.10 0.42 -22.04
CA ASN A 261 -16.09 1.11 -22.85
C ASN A 261 -15.17 0.16 -23.64
N ASN A 262 -15.23 -1.15 -23.35
CA ASN A 262 -14.43 -2.20 -24.00
C ASN A 262 -12.94 -1.81 -24.21
N PRO A 263 -12.21 -1.42 -23.13
CA PRO A 263 -10.84 -0.96 -23.24
C PRO A 263 -9.89 -2.11 -23.57
N GLU A 264 -8.70 -1.77 -24.06
CA GLU A 264 -7.59 -2.71 -24.11
C GLU A 264 -7.08 -2.97 -22.68
N ILE A 265 -7.16 -4.21 -22.21
CA ILE A 265 -6.74 -4.63 -20.87
C ILE A 265 -5.68 -5.72 -21.00
N SER A 266 -4.66 -5.67 -20.14
CA SER A 266 -3.64 -6.72 -20.05
C SER A 266 -4.27 -8.09 -19.75
N SER A 267 -3.68 -9.16 -20.28
CA SER A 267 -4.17 -10.53 -20.08
C SER A 267 -4.27 -10.89 -18.58
N GLU A 268 -3.31 -10.46 -17.79
CA GLU A 268 -3.28 -10.70 -16.35
C GLU A 268 -4.47 -10.03 -15.63
N ILE A 269 -4.71 -8.75 -15.90
CA ILE A 269 -5.84 -8.03 -15.31
C ILE A 269 -7.18 -8.56 -15.80
N ASN A 270 -7.27 -8.88 -17.10
CA ASN A 270 -8.49 -9.48 -17.67
C ASN A 270 -8.85 -10.81 -17.00
N ASN A 271 -7.87 -11.67 -16.74
CA ASN A 271 -8.11 -12.93 -16.02
C ASN A 271 -8.64 -12.67 -14.58
N ARG A 272 -8.11 -11.67 -13.89
CA ARG A 272 -8.60 -11.29 -12.55
C ARG A 272 -10.00 -10.70 -12.57
N ILE A 273 -10.33 -9.92 -13.60
CA ILE A 273 -11.67 -9.37 -13.81
C ILE A 273 -12.67 -10.51 -14.04
N LYS A 274 -12.33 -11.50 -14.87
CA LYS A 274 -13.17 -12.70 -15.05
C LYS A 274 -13.40 -13.43 -13.74
N MET A 275 -12.34 -13.68 -12.96
CA MET A 275 -12.47 -14.30 -11.64
C MET A 275 -13.35 -13.47 -10.69
N ALA A 276 -13.28 -12.14 -10.74
CA ALA A 276 -14.13 -11.27 -9.94
C ALA A 276 -15.60 -11.33 -10.40
N SER A 277 -15.84 -11.38 -11.72
CA SER A 277 -17.19 -11.49 -12.30
C SER A 277 -17.92 -12.77 -11.89
N ASP A 278 -17.18 -13.88 -11.67
CA ASP A 278 -17.74 -15.17 -11.28
C ASP A 278 -18.14 -15.24 -9.78
N ILE A 279 -17.69 -14.28 -8.97
CA ILE A 279 -17.98 -14.27 -7.52
C ILE A 279 -19.50 -14.02 -7.30
N THR A 280 -20.09 -14.90 -6.51
CA THR A 280 -21.51 -14.85 -6.15
C THR A 280 -21.79 -13.99 -4.93
N ASN A 281 -23.03 -13.52 -4.78
CA ASN A 281 -23.44 -12.76 -3.60
C ASN A 281 -23.38 -13.59 -2.32
N ASP A 282 -23.59 -14.90 -2.40
CA ASP A 282 -23.49 -15.79 -1.23
C ASP A 282 -22.05 -15.94 -0.77
N GLU A 283 -21.08 -16.08 -1.69
CA GLU A 283 -19.65 -16.08 -1.35
C GLU A 283 -19.25 -14.76 -0.67
N ILE A 284 -19.69 -13.62 -1.19
CA ILE A 284 -19.42 -12.30 -0.59
C ILE A 284 -19.99 -12.23 0.84
N LYS A 285 -21.20 -12.72 1.05
CA LYS A 285 -21.85 -12.75 2.37
C LYS A 285 -21.07 -13.62 3.37
N ILE A 286 -20.63 -14.79 2.93
CA ILE A 286 -19.82 -15.71 3.74
C ILE A 286 -18.47 -15.04 4.08
N ALA A 287 -17.80 -14.45 3.10
CA ALA A 287 -16.53 -13.77 3.29
C ALA A 287 -16.62 -12.56 4.23
N LYS A 288 -17.71 -11.77 4.15
CA LYS A 288 -17.98 -10.67 5.10
C LYS A 288 -18.17 -11.19 6.53
N LYS A 289 -18.93 -12.28 6.71
CA LYS A 289 -19.07 -12.92 8.04
C LYS A 289 -17.75 -13.48 8.57
N PHE A 290 -16.92 -14.04 7.68
CA PHE A 290 -15.55 -14.45 8.04
C PHE A 290 -14.73 -13.26 8.52
N ARG A 291 -14.78 -12.11 7.82
CA ARG A 291 -14.11 -10.86 8.20
C ARG A 291 -14.54 -10.38 9.59
N ASP A 292 -15.83 -10.39 9.90
CA ASP A 292 -16.35 -9.97 11.22
C ASP A 292 -15.77 -10.83 12.34
N ASN A 293 -15.75 -12.15 12.16
CA ASN A 293 -15.16 -13.09 13.11
C ASN A 293 -13.63 -12.89 13.25
N LEU A 294 -12.93 -12.65 12.15
CA LEU A 294 -11.49 -12.37 12.15
C LEU A 294 -11.17 -11.09 12.93
N ILE A 295 -11.99 -10.04 12.80
CA ILE A 295 -11.82 -8.79 13.56
C ILE A 295 -11.92 -9.07 15.07
N LEU A 296 -12.92 -9.82 15.51
CA LEU A 296 -13.08 -10.18 16.91
C LEU A 296 -11.90 -11.00 17.45
N GLU A 297 -11.48 -12.02 16.68
CA GLU A 297 -10.35 -12.86 17.04
C GLU A 297 -9.05 -12.05 17.17
N THR A 298 -8.76 -11.22 16.15
CA THR A 298 -7.55 -10.39 16.13
C THR A 298 -7.54 -9.33 17.24
N ASN A 299 -8.70 -8.82 17.64
CA ASN A 299 -8.79 -7.88 18.77
C ASN A 299 -8.46 -8.55 20.12
N ASN A 300 -8.70 -9.87 20.24
CA ASN A 300 -8.37 -10.63 21.42
C ASN A 300 -6.89 -11.05 21.47
N SER A 301 -6.30 -11.41 20.32
CA SER A 301 -4.90 -11.86 20.23
C SER A 301 -3.91 -10.69 20.22
N LEU A 302 -4.20 -9.65 19.44
CA LEU A 302 -3.40 -8.41 19.38
C LEU A 302 -4.17 -7.28 20.06
N THR A 303 -4.08 -7.24 21.38
CA THR A 303 -4.83 -6.30 22.23
C THR A 303 -4.32 -4.86 22.08
N LYS A 304 -5.17 -3.89 22.44
CA LYS A 304 -4.81 -2.48 22.44
C LYS A 304 -3.57 -2.21 23.29
N GLY A 305 -2.62 -1.50 22.71
CA GLY A 305 -1.31 -1.19 23.29
C GLY A 305 -0.18 -2.05 22.73
N ASN A 306 -0.47 -3.21 22.18
CA ASN A 306 0.54 -4.06 21.57
C ASN A 306 0.65 -3.80 20.06
N VAL A 307 1.88 -3.77 19.57
CA VAL A 307 2.22 -3.61 18.14
C VAL A 307 2.89 -4.88 17.65
N ALA A 308 2.28 -5.56 16.69
CA ALA A 308 2.85 -6.76 16.12
C ALA A 308 3.95 -6.43 15.12
N VAL A 309 5.07 -7.18 15.20
CA VAL A 309 6.25 -7.03 14.35
C VAL A 309 6.48 -8.31 13.55
N PHE A 310 6.68 -8.19 12.22
CA PHE A 310 6.93 -9.28 11.30
C PHE A 310 7.52 -8.75 9.98
N PRO A 311 8.09 -9.59 9.09
CA PRO A 311 8.52 -9.15 7.76
C PRO A 311 7.34 -8.60 6.95
N THR A 312 7.53 -7.50 6.21
CA THR A 312 6.44 -6.92 5.40
C THR A 312 6.07 -7.80 4.22
N THR A 313 7.08 -8.39 3.58
CA THR A 313 6.94 -9.30 2.44
C THR A 313 7.65 -10.62 2.71
N PRO A 314 7.18 -11.73 2.14
CA PRO A 314 7.79 -13.04 2.37
C PRO A 314 9.17 -13.21 1.73
N PHE A 315 9.52 -12.35 0.78
CA PHE A 315 10.77 -12.35 0.01
C PHE A 315 11.12 -10.92 -0.41
N SER A 316 12.34 -10.69 -0.88
CA SER A 316 12.76 -9.49 -1.59
C SER A 316 12.15 -9.42 -3.00
N ALA A 317 12.23 -8.26 -3.64
CA ALA A 317 11.62 -8.05 -4.96
C ALA A 317 12.01 -9.12 -5.98
N PRO A 318 11.04 -9.79 -6.64
CA PRO A 318 11.31 -10.72 -7.73
C PRO A 318 11.82 -10.01 -8.99
N LEU A 319 12.44 -10.75 -9.90
CA LEU A 319 12.89 -10.21 -11.19
C LEU A 319 11.70 -9.77 -12.04
N CYS A 320 11.89 -8.71 -12.83
CA CYS A 320 10.91 -8.28 -13.83
C CYS A 320 10.69 -9.35 -14.91
N GLY A 321 9.47 -9.42 -15.46
CA GLY A 321 9.13 -10.28 -16.58
C GLY A 321 9.07 -11.78 -16.25
N GLN A 322 8.86 -12.14 -14.98
CA GLN A 322 8.59 -13.54 -14.62
C GLN A 322 7.23 -13.99 -15.15
N ASN A 323 7.13 -15.26 -15.55
CA ASN A 323 5.87 -15.84 -16.04
C ASN A 323 4.83 -15.99 -14.92
N ASP A 324 3.55 -16.00 -15.31
CA ASP A 324 2.38 -15.99 -14.41
C ASP A 324 2.38 -17.10 -13.34
N ASP A 325 2.89 -18.30 -13.63
CA ASP A 325 2.88 -19.42 -12.67
C ASP A 325 3.75 -19.14 -11.44
N ASN A 326 4.96 -18.61 -11.65
CA ASN A 326 5.86 -18.25 -10.55
C ASN A 326 5.36 -17.00 -9.80
N LEU A 327 4.83 -16.01 -10.52
CA LEU A 327 4.22 -14.82 -9.94
C LEU A 327 2.95 -15.15 -9.16
N GLY A 328 2.14 -16.11 -9.61
CA GLY A 328 0.91 -16.55 -8.95
C GLY A 328 1.15 -17.05 -7.53
N LEU A 329 2.14 -17.92 -7.32
CA LEU A 329 2.51 -18.44 -6.00
C LEU A 329 3.09 -17.33 -5.11
N SER A 330 4.00 -16.52 -5.64
CA SER A 330 4.60 -15.39 -4.93
C SER A 330 3.53 -14.39 -4.48
N ARG A 331 2.59 -14.07 -5.35
CA ARG A 331 1.46 -13.21 -5.06
C ARG A 331 0.55 -13.79 -3.97
N LYS A 332 0.27 -15.10 -4.00
CA LYS A 332 -0.54 -15.76 -2.96
C LYS A 332 0.11 -15.63 -1.58
N LYS A 333 1.42 -15.82 -1.49
CA LYS A 333 2.20 -15.59 -0.26
C LYS A 333 2.14 -14.12 0.19
N LEU A 334 2.36 -13.17 -0.74
CA LEU A 334 2.26 -11.73 -0.43
C LEU A 334 0.89 -11.39 0.16
N MET A 335 -0.19 -11.83 -0.50
CA MET A 335 -1.55 -11.57 -0.03
C MET A 335 -1.84 -12.21 1.31
N ALA A 336 -1.31 -13.42 1.60
CA ALA A 336 -1.46 -14.06 2.89
C ALA A 336 -0.85 -13.23 4.05
N MET A 337 0.25 -12.50 3.79
CA MET A 337 0.87 -11.61 4.78
C MET A 337 0.20 -10.24 4.87
N THR A 338 -0.22 -9.67 3.75
CA THR A 338 -0.65 -8.27 3.69
C THR A 338 -2.15 -8.07 3.91
N SER A 339 -2.99 -9.10 3.67
CA SER A 339 -4.46 -8.99 3.77
C SER A 339 -4.95 -8.77 5.20
N ILE A 340 -4.22 -9.21 6.23
CA ILE A 340 -4.65 -9.12 7.63
C ILE A 340 -4.97 -7.67 8.04
N ALA A 341 -4.15 -6.69 7.67
CA ALA A 341 -4.37 -5.29 7.99
C ALA A 341 -5.65 -4.74 7.33
N GLY A 342 -5.88 -5.08 6.05
CA GLY A 342 -7.09 -4.71 5.32
C GLY A 342 -8.34 -5.36 5.90
N MET A 343 -8.31 -6.66 6.13
CA MET A 343 -9.43 -7.43 6.68
C MET A 343 -9.82 -6.96 8.10
N THR A 344 -8.87 -6.46 8.88
CA THR A 344 -9.11 -6.00 10.25
C THR A 344 -9.15 -4.48 10.39
N SER A 345 -9.07 -3.74 9.27
CA SER A 345 -9.11 -2.26 9.24
C SER A 345 -8.02 -1.60 10.09
N ARG A 346 -6.90 -2.27 10.33
CA ARG A 346 -5.81 -1.82 11.20
C ARG A 346 -4.75 -1.06 10.40
N PRO A 347 -4.04 -0.10 11.01
CA PRO A 347 -2.89 0.55 10.40
C PRO A 347 -1.69 -0.38 10.41
N GLN A 348 -0.89 -0.32 9.34
CA GLN A 348 0.37 -1.06 9.22
C GLN A 348 1.43 -0.19 8.53
N ILE A 349 2.61 -0.11 9.14
CA ILE A 349 3.79 0.56 8.56
C ILE A 349 4.80 -0.50 8.13
N SER A 350 5.37 -0.36 6.96
CA SER A 350 6.60 -1.04 6.52
C SER A 350 7.79 -0.13 6.78
N ILE A 351 8.81 -0.63 7.48
CA ILE A 351 10.06 0.08 7.77
C ILE A 351 11.25 -0.59 7.08
N PRO A 352 12.22 0.15 6.49
CA PRO A 352 13.31 -0.40 5.68
C PRO A 352 14.48 -0.92 6.54
N LYS A 353 14.34 -2.09 7.14
CA LYS A 353 15.31 -2.61 8.13
C LYS A 353 16.08 -3.86 7.68
N LEU A 354 15.54 -4.63 6.75
CA LEU A 354 16.20 -5.86 6.29
C LEU A 354 16.70 -5.69 4.86
N LYS A 355 17.74 -6.43 4.53
CA LYS A 355 18.26 -6.51 3.17
C LYS A 355 18.90 -7.89 2.97
N ASP A 356 18.50 -8.58 1.94
CA ASP A 356 19.18 -9.78 1.47
C ASP A 356 20.03 -9.50 0.22
N LYS A 357 20.50 -10.58 -0.44
CA LYS A 357 21.33 -10.45 -1.64
C LYS A 357 20.57 -9.88 -2.84
N ALA A 358 19.27 -10.09 -2.92
CA ALA A 358 18.44 -9.64 -4.03
C ALA A 358 17.90 -8.22 -3.81
N GLY A 359 17.77 -7.76 -2.57
CA GLY A 359 17.33 -6.40 -2.30
C GLY A 359 16.77 -6.18 -0.89
N PRO A 360 16.08 -5.04 -0.69
CA PRO A 360 15.46 -4.73 0.58
C PRO A 360 14.27 -5.63 0.92
N VAL A 361 14.00 -5.80 2.22
CA VAL A 361 12.77 -6.35 2.77
C VAL A 361 12.37 -5.49 3.96
N GLY A 362 11.10 -5.09 4.02
CA GLY A 362 10.58 -4.28 5.13
C GLY A 362 10.32 -5.10 6.39
N VAL A 363 10.32 -4.43 7.53
CA VAL A 363 9.74 -4.93 8.78
C VAL A 363 8.42 -4.22 8.99
N SER A 364 7.36 -4.94 9.26
CA SER A 364 6.02 -4.41 9.52
C SER A 364 5.78 -4.13 10.99
N LEU A 365 5.10 -3.03 11.24
CA LEU A 365 4.46 -2.68 12.49
C LEU A 365 2.95 -2.66 12.28
N LEU A 366 2.23 -3.63 12.83
CA LEU A 366 0.77 -3.71 12.76
C LEU A 366 0.20 -3.27 14.12
N GLY A 367 -0.55 -2.17 14.12
CA GLY A 367 -1.17 -1.63 15.31
C GLY A 367 -2.60 -2.12 15.54
N TRP A 368 -3.27 -1.54 16.52
CA TRP A 368 -4.72 -1.67 16.70
C TRP A 368 -5.44 -0.55 15.93
N LYS A 369 -6.71 -0.71 15.66
CA LYS A 369 -7.50 0.30 14.94
C LYS A 369 -7.38 1.69 15.60
N ASN A 370 -7.07 2.71 14.81
CA ASN A 370 -6.81 4.10 15.24
C ASN A 370 -5.54 4.27 16.12
N SER A 371 -4.49 3.48 15.86
CA SER A 371 -3.17 3.67 16.49
C SER A 371 -2.14 4.31 15.56
N ASP A 372 -2.60 4.96 14.51
CA ASP A 372 -1.76 5.52 13.44
C ASP A 372 -0.67 6.45 13.99
N GLU A 373 -1.06 7.40 14.84
CA GLU A 373 -0.17 8.38 15.47
C GLU A 373 0.88 7.70 16.37
N ILE A 374 0.45 6.67 17.09
CA ILE A 374 1.34 5.92 17.98
C ILE A 374 2.38 5.16 17.15
N LEU A 375 1.96 4.50 16.06
CA LEU A 375 2.89 3.84 15.17
C LEU A 375 3.91 4.81 14.58
N LEU A 376 3.49 6.00 14.13
CA LEU A 376 4.38 7.03 13.61
C LEU A 376 5.38 7.52 14.66
N ASN A 377 4.93 7.76 15.90
CA ASN A 377 5.78 8.25 16.98
C ASN A 377 6.79 7.19 17.48
N LYS A 378 6.49 5.90 17.34
CA LYS A 378 7.38 4.80 17.79
C LYS A 378 8.43 4.40 16.75
N LEU A 379 8.41 4.96 15.53
CA LEU A 379 9.38 4.61 14.47
C LEU A 379 10.84 4.90 14.82
N THR A 380 11.09 5.89 15.66
CA THR A 380 12.45 6.27 16.08
C THR A 380 13.09 5.29 17.07
N ASN A 381 12.29 4.42 17.66
CA ASN A 381 12.72 3.49 18.72
C ASN A 381 12.97 2.06 18.19
N ILE A 382 12.94 1.87 16.87
CA ILE A 382 13.08 0.57 16.24
C ILE A 382 14.22 0.54 15.23
#